data_80ae7f1824ceb29f5b5b75057251dc71
#
_entry.id   80ae7f1824ceb29f5b5b75057251dc71
#
_cell.length_a   1.000
_cell.length_b   1.000
_cell.length_c   1.000
_cell.angle_alpha   90.00
_cell.angle_beta   90.00
_cell.angle_gamma   90.00
#
_symmetry.space_group_name_H-M   'P 1'
#
loop_
_entity.id
_entity.type
_entity.pdbx_description
1 polymer ?
#
loop_
_entity_poly.entity_id
_entity_poly.type
_entity_poly.pdbx_seq_one_letter_code
_entity_poly.pdbx_strand_id
1 'polypeptide(L)'
;FDPGAPAISAKVPMIVGSNRTEASVFMGGDPAIVNLTEDDLVKRVGALVPSGEANETIAMYRRIYPQAKRDEILYMTSTDRGYFLDSTILAGRKADQNAAPVWAYQFYRETPLEGGRYHVPHASEIPFVFDTLSKATSIGGEPTANAQNLADRMSGAWANFAASGDPNGGKTPS
;
A
#
# COMPACT_ATOMS: atom_id res chain seq x y z
N PHE A 1 -25.82 -3.22 5.22
CA PHE A 1 -24.92 -4.01 6.08
C PHE A 1 -23.77 -3.09 6.53
N ASP A 2 -23.74 -2.74 7.80
CA ASP A 2 -22.62 -1.97 8.39
C ASP A 2 -21.92 -2.82 9.45
N PRO A 3 -20.93 -3.62 9.06
CA PRO A 3 -20.24 -4.51 9.97
C PRO A 3 -19.34 -3.69 10.91
N GLY A 4 -19.73 -3.55 12.16
CA GLY A 4 -18.85 -3.05 13.22
C GLY A 4 -17.64 -3.96 13.42
N ALA A 5 -16.60 -3.46 14.12
CA ALA A 5 -15.48 -4.30 14.50
C ALA A 5 -15.93 -5.39 15.49
N PRO A 6 -15.47 -6.66 15.33
CA PRO A 6 -15.90 -7.77 16.18
C PRO A 6 -15.52 -7.57 17.64
N ALA A 7 -16.46 -7.73 18.56
CA ALA A 7 -16.23 -7.57 19.99
C ALA A 7 -15.20 -8.59 20.55
N ILE A 8 -15.14 -9.79 19.96
CA ILE A 8 -14.22 -10.85 20.38
C ILE A 8 -12.74 -10.45 20.25
N SER A 9 -12.41 -9.59 19.27
CA SER A 9 -11.04 -9.11 19.03
C SER A 9 -10.79 -7.70 19.58
N ALA A 10 -11.75 -7.12 20.33
CA ALA A 10 -11.65 -5.73 20.80
C ALA A 10 -10.35 -5.44 21.56
N LYS A 11 -9.90 -6.37 22.41
CA LYS A 11 -8.69 -6.22 23.24
C LYS A 11 -7.40 -6.69 22.56
N VAL A 12 -7.45 -7.08 21.29
CA VAL A 12 -6.27 -7.51 20.54
C VAL A 12 -5.73 -6.31 19.76
N PRO A 13 -4.47 -5.87 19.95
CA PRO A 13 -3.85 -4.87 19.12
C PRO A 13 -3.87 -5.27 17.64
N MET A 14 -3.90 -4.27 16.74
CA MET A 14 -3.93 -4.52 15.31
C MET A 14 -2.94 -3.62 14.58
N ILE A 15 -2.25 -4.18 13.58
CA ILE A 15 -1.53 -3.42 12.55
C ILE A 15 -2.16 -3.73 11.19
N VAL A 16 -2.43 -2.71 10.40
CA VAL A 16 -3.08 -2.84 9.09
C VAL A 16 -2.50 -1.81 8.13
N GLY A 17 -2.43 -2.15 6.86
CA GLY A 17 -1.94 -1.20 5.84
C GLY A 17 -2.02 -1.73 4.44
N SER A 18 -1.45 -0.98 3.51
CA SER A 18 -1.40 -1.31 2.09
C SER A 18 -0.15 -0.74 1.43
N ASN A 19 0.15 -1.27 0.24
CA ASN A 19 1.14 -0.68 -0.66
C ASN A 19 0.49 0.43 -1.49
N ARG A 20 1.27 1.40 -1.98
CA ARG A 20 0.73 2.56 -2.72
C ARG A 20 0.04 2.18 -4.03
N THR A 21 0.51 1.15 -4.72
CA THR A 21 -0.03 0.72 -6.00
C THR A 21 -0.26 -0.79 -6.07
N GLU A 22 -1.00 -1.33 -5.09
CA GLU A 22 -1.34 -2.77 -4.98
C GLU A 22 -1.83 -3.35 -6.32
N ALA A 23 -2.69 -2.59 -7.02
CA ALA A 23 -3.32 -3.03 -8.26
C ALA A 23 -2.31 -3.22 -9.42
N SER A 24 -1.12 -2.66 -9.35
CA SER A 24 -0.17 -2.64 -10.47
C SER A 24 0.28 -4.03 -10.91
N VAL A 25 0.46 -4.97 -9.99
CA VAL A 25 0.85 -6.34 -10.31
C VAL A 25 -0.22 -7.10 -11.11
N PHE A 26 -1.48 -6.78 -10.87
CA PHE A 26 -2.62 -7.42 -11.55
C PHE A 26 -2.93 -6.79 -12.91
N MET A 27 -2.61 -5.51 -13.08
CA MET A 27 -2.95 -4.72 -14.26
C MET A 27 -1.74 -4.47 -15.17
N GLY A 28 -0.54 -4.41 -14.63
CA GLY A 28 0.66 -3.98 -15.34
C GLY A 28 1.16 -4.93 -16.42
N GLY A 29 0.62 -6.14 -16.51
CA GLY A 29 0.85 -7.08 -17.62
C GLY A 29 0.07 -6.75 -18.90
N ASP A 30 -0.95 -5.89 -18.83
CA ASP A 30 -1.74 -5.47 -19.99
C ASP A 30 -0.97 -4.43 -20.83
N PRO A 31 -0.60 -4.73 -22.11
CA PRO A 31 0.08 -3.77 -22.97
C PRO A 31 -0.67 -2.45 -23.16
N ALA A 32 -1.99 -2.44 -23.00
CA ALA A 32 -2.81 -1.23 -23.08
C ALA A 32 -2.60 -0.29 -21.88
N ILE A 33 -2.07 -0.78 -20.78
CA ILE A 33 -1.70 0.06 -19.63
C ILE A 33 -0.36 0.75 -19.87
N VAL A 34 0.60 0.05 -20.48
CA VAL A 34 1.92 0.63 -20.79
C VAL A 34 1.82 1.85 -21.71
N ASN A 35 0.87 1.81 -22.64
CA ASN A 35 0.63 2.89 -23.64
C ASN A 35 -0.67 3.66 -23.37
N LEU A 36 -1.09 3.76 -22.11
CA LEU A 36 -2.35 4.35 -21.69
C LEU A 36 -2.50 5.78 -22.22
N THR A 37 -3.52 6.04 -23.02
CA THR A 37 -3.86 7.39 -23.48
C THR A 37 -4.61 8.16 -22.40
N GLU A 38 -4.81 9.46 -22.58
CA GLU A 38 -5.59 10.27 -21.64
C GLU A 38 -7.07 9.82 -21.62
N ASP A 39 -7.65 9.56 -22.79
CA ASP A 39 -9.03 9.10 -22.90
C ASP A 39 -9.23 7.72 -22.24
N ASP A 40 -8.24 6.81 -22.40
CA ASP A 40 -8.28 5.51 -21.73
C ASP A 40 -8.17 5.65 -20.21
N LEU A 41 -7.32 6.57 -19.73
CA LEU A 41 -7.22 6.85 -18.30
C LEU A 41 -8.57 7.33 -17.76
N VAL A 42 -9.18 8.34 -18.39
CA VAL A 42 -10.48 8.88 -17.98
C VAL A 42 -11.55 7.78 -17.98
N LYS A 43 -11.60 6.95 -19.03
CA LYS A 43 -12.53 5.83 -19.12
C LYS A 43 -12.34 4.79 -18.00
N ARG A 44 -11.08 4.40 -17.75
CA ARG A 44 -10.76 3.38 -16.71
C ARG A 44 -10.99 3.91 -15.30
N VAL A 45 -10.58 5.15 -15.02
CA VAL A 45 -10.85 5.82 -13.73
C VAL A 45 -12.35 5.98 -13.54
N GLY A 46 -13.10 6.35 -14.59
CA GLY A 46 -14.57 6.47 -14.54
C GLY A 46 -15.31 5.19 -14.18
N ALA A 47 -14.69 4.02 -14.40
CA ALA A 47 -15.25 2.73 -13.94
C ALA A 47 -14.97 2.46 -12.44
N LEU A 48 -14.09 3.22 -11.82
CA LEU A 48 -13.66 3.02 -10.41
C LEU A 48 -14.30 4.04 -9.46
N VAL A 49 -14.75 5.18 -9.95
CA VAL A 49 -15.26 6.31 -9.15
C VAL A 49 -16.73 6.59 -9.46
N PRO A 50 -17.45 7.37 -8.66
CA PRO A 50 -18.80 7.79 -8.96
C PRO A 50 -18.92 8.45 -10.33
N SER A 51 -20.10 8.31 -10.96
CA SER A 51 -20.34 8.83 -12.31
C SER A 51 -20.06 10.33 -12.41
N GLY A 52 -19.23 10.70 -13.38
CA GLY A 52 -18.86 12.10 -13.63
C GLY A 52 -17.61 12.58 -12.89
N GLU A 53 -17.06 11.82 -11.94
CA GLU A 53 -15.95 12.26 -11.08
C GLU A 53 -14.54 11.91 -11.62
N ALA A 54 -14.44 11.23 -12.76
CA ALA A 54 -13.15 10.74 -13.29
C ALA A 54 -12.12 11.87 -13.47
N ASN A 55 -12.51 12.96 -14.13
CA ASN A 55 -11.61 14.08 -14.41
C ASN A 55 -11.15 14.81 -13.13
N GLU A 56 -12.05 14.97 -12.16
CA GLU A 56 -11.72 15.59 -10.87
C GLU A 56 -10.78 14.71 -10.07
N THR A 57 -11.02 13.40 -10.05
CA THR A 57 -10.15 12.41 -9.41
C THR A 57 -8.75 12.42 -10.01
N ILE A 58 -8.63 12.41 -11.34
CA ILE A 58 -7.33 12.49 -12.03
C ILE A 58 -6.62 13.81 -11.71
N ALA A 59 -7.36 14.93 -11.73
CA ALA A 59 -6.78 16.24 -11.38
C ALA A 59 -6.32 16.30 -9.93
N MET A 60 -7.02 15.66 -9.00
CA MET A 60 -6.61 15.53 -7.60
C MET A 60 -5.28 14.77 -7.49
N TYR A 61 -5.15 13.60 -8.12
CA TYR A 61 -3.89 12.84 -8.11
C TYR A 61 -2.73 13.62 -8.72
N ARG A 62 -2.94 14.32 -9.84
CA ARG A 62 -1.91 15.17 -10.46
C ARG A 62 -1.47 16.33 -9.57
N ARG A 63 -2.37 16.88 -8.75
CA ARG A 63 -2.02 17.91 -7.78
C ARG A 63 -1.18 17.37 -6.63
N ILE A 64 -1.49 16.16 -6.15
CA ILE A 64 -0.78 15.51 -5.04
C ILE A 64 0.55 14.92 -5.53
N TYR A 65 0.55 14.31 -6.72
CA TYR A 65 1.68 13.63 -7.33
C TYR A 65 1.98 14.20 -8.72
N PRO A 66 2.61 15.38 -8.83
CA PRO A 66 2.77 16.09 -10.12
C PRO A 66 3.59 15.34 -11.17
N GLN A 67 4.42 14.37 -10.73
CA GLN A 67 5.26 13.55 -11.61
C GLN A 67 4.64 12.18 -11.95
N ALA A 68 3.46 11.86 -11.40
CA ALA A 68 2.83 10.57 -11.64
C ALA A 68 2.41 10.42 -13.11
N LYS A 69 2.75 9.29 -13.67
CA LYS A 69 2.34 8.90 -15.01
C LYS A 69 0.89 8.41 -15.01
N ARG A 70 0.31 8.25 -16.20
CA ARG A 70 -1.09 7.82 -16.34
C ARG A 70 -1.36 6.44 -15.75
N ASP A 71 -0.47 5.49 -15.99
CA ASP A 71 -0.54 4.15 -15.40
C ASP A 71 -0.49 4.20 -13.87
N GLU A 72 0.41 5.00 -13.30
CA GLU A 72 0.53 5.18 -11.86
C GLU A 72 -0.75 5.79 -11.24
N ILE A 73 -1.35 6.79 -11.89
CA ILE A 73 -2.64 7.38 -11.46
C ILE A 73 -3.74 6.30 -11.45
N LEU A 74 -3.81 5.49 -12.50
CA LEU A 74 -4.78 4.39 -12.56
C LEU A 74 -4.55 3.36 -11.45
N TYR A 75 -3.30 2.98 -11.19
CA TYR A 75 -2.96 2.03 -10.12
C TYR A 75 -3.31 2.59 -8.75
N MET A 76 -2.97 3.86 -8.47
CA MET A 76 -3.33 4.52 -7.21
C MET A 76 -4.86 4.57 -7.03
N THR A 77 -5.60 5.02 -8.05
CA THR A 77 -7.08 5.08 -7.96
C THR A 77 -7.68 3.70 -7.67
N SER A 78 -7.19 2.66 -8.34
CA SER A 78 -7.66 1.29 -8.10
C SER A 78 -7.31 0.78 -6.71
N THR A 79 -6.10 1.11 -6.24
CA THR A 79 -5.62 0.73 -4.90
C THR A 79 -6.38 1.46 -3.80
N ASP A 80 -6.57 2.77 -3.96
CA ASP A 80 -7.23 3.59 -2.94
C ASP A 80 -8.68 3.19 -2.76
N ARG A 81 -9.37 2.82 -3.86
CA ARG A 81 -10.76 2.37 -3.80
C ARG A 81 -10.94 1.04 -3.05
N GLY A 82 -10.01 0.12 -3.19
CA GLY A 82 -10.11 -1.22 -2.60
C GLY A 82 -9.27 -1.37 -1.33
N TYR A 83 -7.97 -1.31 -1.46
CA TYR A 83 -7.04 -1.65 -0.38
C TYR A 83 -6.89 -0.55 0.67
N PHE A 84 -6.63 0.69 0.23
CA PHE A 84 -6.34 1.78 1.15
C PHE A 84 -7.58 2.23 1.92
N LEU A 85 -8.71 2.41 1.22
CA LEU A 85 -9.98 2.80 1.85
C LEU A 85 -10.44 1.73 2.84
N ASP A 86 -10.41 0.46 2.45
CA ASP A 86 -10.84 -0.65 3.30
C ASP A 86 -9.94 -0.78 4.54
N SER A 87 -8.62 -0.63 4.39
CA SER A 87 -7.67 -0.62 5.50
C SER A 87 -7.94 0.55 6.46
N THR A 88 -8.25 1.73 5.92
CA THR A 88 -8.57 2.93 6.69
C THR A 88 -9.88 2.77 7.47
N ILE A 89 -10.92 2.24 6.82
CA ILE A 89 -12.21 1.96 7.47
C ILE A 89 -12.02 0.91 8.58
N LEU A 90 -11.26 -0.15 8.30
CA LEU A 90 -10.98 -1.20 9.27
C LEU A 90 -10.23 -0.63 10.49
N ALA A 91 -9.20 0.17 10.25
CA ALA A 91 -8.46 0.85 11.32
C ALA A 91 -9.36 1.77 12.16
N GLY A 92 -10.20 2.58 11.52
CA GLY A 92 -11.16 3.46 12.20
C GLY A 92 -12.13 2.69 13.09
N ARG A 93 -12.78 1.67 12.55
CA ARG A 93 -13.70 0.82 13.31
C ARG A 93 -13.04 0.09 14.49
N LYS A 94 -11.77 -0.30 14.31
CA LYS A 94 -10.97 -0.88 15.39
C LYS A 94 -10.65 0.15 16.47
N ALA A 95 -10.27 1.36 16.09
CA ALA A 95 -9.99 2.46 17.00
C ALA A 95 -11.24 2.86 17.83
N ASP A 96 -12.41 2.89 17.21
CA ASP A 96 -13.68 3.24 17.85
C ASP A 96 -14.07 2.29 18.99
N GLN A 97 -13.52 1.06 19.01
CA GLN A 97 -13.72 0.14 20.13
C GLN A 97 -13.06 0.62 21.43
N ASN A 98 -12.07 1.50 21.39
CA ASN A 98 -11.35 2.07 22.54
C ASN A 98 -10.80 1.01 23.53
N ALA A 99 -10.46 -0.18 23.05
CA ALA A 99 -10.09 -1.33 23.89
C ALA A 99 -8.64 -1.81 23.68
N ALA A 100 -8.09 -1.67 22.47
CA ALA A 100 -6.70 -1.95 22.16
C ALA A 100 -6.23 -1.02 21.02
N PRO A 101 -4.92 -0.71 20.96
CA PRO A 101 -4.39 0.18 19.91
C PRO A 101 -4.50 -0.45 18.52
N VAL A 102 -4.63 0.41 17.51
CA VAL A 102 -4.50 0.07 16.10
C VAL A 102 -3.43 0.95 15.48
N TRP A 103 -2.63 0.34 14.65
CA TRP A 103 -1.52 0.97 13.92
C TRP A 103 -1.79 0.83 12.42
N ALA A 104 -1.64 1.93 11.67
CA ALA A 104 -1.80 1.91 10.24
C ALA A 104 -0.49 2.24 9.53
N TYR A 105 -0.20 1.57 8.40
CA TYR A 105 0.95 1.88 7.57
C TYR A 105 0.56 1.99 6.10
N GLN A 106 1.39 2.69 5.34
CA GLN A 106 1.39 2.63 3.87
C GLN A 106 2.81 2.48 3.38
N PHE A 107 3.05 1.50 2.50
CA PHE A 107 4.36 1.20 1.95
C PHE A 107 4.57 1.94 0.62
N TYR A 108 5.69 2.69 0.51
CA TYR A 108 5.96 3.60 -0.61
C TYR A 108 7.23 3.27 -1.39
N ARG A 109 7.97 2.22 -1.02
CA ARG A 109 9.20 1.90 -1.73
C ARG A 109 8.91 1.30 -3.09
N GLU A 110 9.32 1.99 -4.13
CA GLU A 110 9.19 1.52 -5.51
C GLU A 110 10.12 0.33 -5.78
N THR A 111 9.58 -0.66 -6.51
CA THR A 111 10.38 -1.77 -7.02
C THR A 111 11.18 -1.33 -8.25
N PRO A 112 12.46 -1.73 -8.38
CA PRO A 112 13.23 -1.50 -9.60
C PRO A 112 12.90 -2.48 -10.74
N LEU A 113 12.07 -3.48 -10.48
CA LEU A 113 11.76 -4.53 -11.45
C LEU A 113 11.11 -3.98 -12.71
N GLU A 114 11.53 -4.53 -13.84
CA GLU A 114 11.06 -4.14 -15.17
C GLU A 114 11.07 -2.61 -15.39
N GLY A 115 12.16 -1.96 -14.94
CA GLY A 115 12.31 -0.51 -15.04
C GLY A 115 11.37 0.30 -14.15
N GLY A 116 10.84 -0.29 -13.09
CA GLY A 116 9.97 0.38 -12.12
C GLY A 116 8.50 0.45 -12.53
N ARG A 117 8.09 -0.23 -13.59
CA ARG A 117 6.73 -0.11 -14.15
C ARG A 117 5.60 -0.52 -13.22
N TYR A 118 5.91 -1.31 -12.20
CA TYR A 118 4.93 -1.73 -11.20
C TYR A 118 4.84 -0.79 -10.00
N HIS A 119 5.73 0.21 -9.90
CA HIS A 119 5.81 1.14 -8.77
C HIS A 119 5.91 0.42 -7.42
N VAL A 120 4.83 0.35 -6.63
CA VAL A 120 4.79 -0.30 -5.31
C VAL A 120 3.73 -1.40 -5.33
N PRO A 121 4.02 -2.56 -5.95
CA PRO A 121 3.03 -3.60 -6.22
C PRO A 121 2.61 -4.37 -4.97
N HIS A 122 1.52 -5.11 -5.10
CA HIS A 122 1.07 -6.07 -4.09
C HIS A 122 2.20 -7.00 -3.65
N ALA A 123 2.28 -7.25 -2.34
CA ALA A 123 3.27 -8.10 -1.69
C ALA A 123 4.73 -7.59 -1.72
N SER A 124 5.00 -6.38 -2.25
CA SER A 124 6.37 -5.84 -2.29
C SER A 124 6.93 -5.45 -0.91
N GLU A 125 6.09 -5.27 0.10
CA GLU A 125 6.50 -5.03 1.49
C GLU A 125 6.95 -6.30 2.21
N ILE A 126 6.52 -7.48 1.79
CA ILE A 126 6.77 -8.75 2.48
C ILE A 126 8.27 -9.01 2.73
N PRO A 127 9.17 -8.85 1.75
CA PRO A 127 10.60 -9.04 1.96
C PRO A 127 11.20 -8.09 3.00
N PHE A 128 10.60 -6.92 3.20
CA PHE A 128 11.01 -5.93 4.20
C PHE A 128 10.50 -6.30 5.60
N VAL A 129 9.26 -6.77 5.69
CA VAL A 129 8.66 -7.22 6.96
C VAL A 129 9.41 -8.42 7.52
N PHE A 130 9.83 -9.36 6.66
CA PHE A 130 10.51 -10.59 7.09
C PHE A 130 12.04 -10.55 6.96
N ASP A 131 12.61 -9.40 6.58
CA ASP A 131 14.07 -9.23 6.35
C ASP A 131 14.65 -10.34 5.43
N THR A 132 14.00 -10.55 4.30
CA THR A 132 14.34 -11.61 3.34
C THR A 132 14.70 -11.07 1.95
N LEU A 133 15.19 -9.83 1.85
CA LEU A 133 15.49 -9.15 0.58
C LEU A 133 16.41 -9.96 -0.33
N SER A 134 17.46 -10.55 0.22
CA SER A 134 18.43 -11.35 -0.55
C SER A 134 17.83 -12.63 -1.18
N LYS A 135 16.65 -13.06 -0.71
CA LYS A 135 15.93 -14.24 -1.21
C LYS A 135 14.71 -13.89 -2.05
N ALA A 136 14.37 -12.61 -2.11
CA ALA A 136 13.15 -12.12 -2.76
C ALA A 136 13.45 -11.05 -3.83
N THR A 137 14.57 -11.19 -4.54
CA THR A 137 15.01 -10.23 -5.58
C THR A 137 14.03 -10.12 -6.74
N SER A 138 13.21 -11.15 -6.98
CA SER A 138 12.12 -11.13 -7.96
C SER A 138 10.96 -10.19 -7.61
N ILE A 139 10.89 -9.66 -6.39
CA ILE A 139 9.85 -8.70 -5.96
C ILE A 139 10.50 -7.39 -5.50
N GLY A 140 11.51 -7.48 -4.64
CA GLY A 140 12.16 -6.32 -4.03
C GLY A 140 13.32 -5.72 -4.84
N GLY A 141 13.77 -6.42 -5.90
CA GLY A 141 15.01 -6.10 -6.60
C GLY A 141 16.25 -6.47 -5.78
N GLU A 142 17.42 -6.14 -6.31
CA GLU A 142 18.69 -6.37 -5.60
C GLU A 142 18.75 -5.54 -4.30
N PRO A 143 19.20 -6.14 -3.18
CA PRO A 143 19.27 -5.44 -1.91
C PRO A 143 20.34 -4.35 -1.95
N THR A 144 19.89 -3.11 -1.82
CA THR A 144 20.78 -1.95 -1.61
C THR A 144 20.88 -1.64 -0.11
N ALA A 145 21.90 -0.86 0.29
CA ALA A 145 22.02 -0.43 1.67
C ALA A 145 20.76 0.29 2.20
N ASN A 146 20.13 1.12 1.37
CA ASN A 146 18.85 1.77 1.72
C ASN A 146 17.69 0.78 1.84
N ALA A 147 17.67 -0.26 0.99
CA ALA A 147 16.66 -1.30 1.08
C ALA A 147 16.82 -2.09 2.38
N GLN A 148 18.06 -2.48 2.71
CA GLN A 148 18.33 -3.22 3.94
C GLN A 148 17.99 -2.39 5.19
N ASN A 149 18.37 -1.12 5.24
CA ASN A 149 18.00 -0.23 6.35
C ASN A 149 16.46 -0.15 6.53
N LEU A 150 15.71 -0.08 5.43
CA LEU A 150 14.25 -0.12 5.52
C LEU A 150 13.74 -1.47 6.04
N ALA A 151 14.31 -2.59 5.57
CA ALA A 151 13.96 -3.93 6.03
C ALA A 151 14.25 -4.11 7.53
N ASP A 152 15.41 -3.67 8.01
CA ASP A 152 15.78 -3.72 9.43
C ASP A 152 14.76 -2.97 10.30
N ARG A 153 14.32 -1.79 9.85
CA ARG A 153 13.34 -0.98 10.56
C ARG A 153 11.94 -1.61 10.52
N MET A 154 11.52 -2.11 9.38
CA MET A 154 10.19 -2.73 9.23
C MET A 154 10.12 -4.04 9.99
N SER A 155 11.07 -4.94 9.81
CA SER A 155 11.09 -6.22 10.53
C SER A 155 11.16 -6.02 12.05
N GLY A 156 11.95 -5.04 12.51
CA GLY A 156 12.01 -4.64 13.91
C GLY A 156 10.66 -4.15 14.44
N ALA A 157 9.94 -3.32 13.68
CA ALA A 157 8.61 -2.84 14.05
C ALA A 157 7.59 -3.99 14.16
N TRP A 158 7.59 -4.92 13.21
CA TRP A 158 6.72 -6.10 13.26
C TRP A 158 7.06 -7.05 14.41
N ALA A 159 8.36 -7.27 14.69
CA ALA A 159 8.80 -8.06 15.83
C ALA A 159 8.37 -7.42 17.17
N ASN A 160 8.53 -6.10 17.31
CA ASN A 160 8.06 -5.36 18.48
C ASN A 160 6.54 -5.48 18.66
N PHE A 161 5.80 -5.30 17.57
CA PHE A 161 4.35 -5.45 17.59
C PHE A 161 3.93 -6.87 18.00
N ALA A 162 4.56 -7.91 17.47
CA ALA A 162 4.29 -9.29 17.83
C ALA A 162 4.57 -9.57 19.31
N ALA A 163 5.59 -8.94 19.88
CA ALA A 163 5.98 -9.13 21.27
C ALA A 163 5.14 -8.32 22.26
N SER A 164 4.68 -7.13 21.89
CA SER A 164 4.09 -6.17 22.86
C SER A 164 2.76 -5.54 22.42
N GLY A 165 2.37 -5.68 21.14
CA GLY A 165 1.25 -4.96 20.55
C GLY A 165 1.57 -3.52 20.17
N ASP A 166 2.84 -3.09 20.30
CA ASP A 166 3.33 -1.75 19.95
C ASP A 166 4.53 -1.86 18.99
N PRO A 167 4.41 -1.42 17.73
CA PRO A 167 5.52 -1.47 16.77
C PRO A 167 6.69 -0.56 17.15
N ASN A 168 6.49 0.43 18.03
CA ASN A 168 7.52 1.37 18.49
C ASN A 168 8.21 0.93 19.81
N GLY A 169 7.77 -0.17 20.41
CA GLY A 169 8.15 -0.60 21.75
C GLY A 169 9.57 -1.18 21.90
N GLY A 170 10.35 -1.29 20.85
CA GLY A 170 11.72 -1.79 20.85
C GLY A 170 12.73 -0.72 20.44
N LYS A 171 14.01 -0.95 20.74
CA LYS A 171 15.08 -0.20 20.10
C LYS A 171 15.08 -0.57 18.62
N THR A 172 14.55 0.29 17.76
CA THR A 172 14.82 0.18 16.32
C THR A 172 16.34 0.19 16.16
N PRO A 173 16.94 -0.76 15.43
CA PRO A 173 18.35 -0.69 15.10
C PRO A 173 18.64 0.69 14.50
N SER A 174 19.63 1.36 15.06
CA SER A 174 20.08 2.72 14.67
C SER A 174 20.75 2.69 13.31
#